data_83eb85331a11ad6956251a65b2543499
#
_entry.id   83eb85331a11ad6956251a65b2543499
#
_cell.length_a   1.000
_cell.length_b   1.000
_cell.length_c   1.000
_cell.angle_alpha   90.00
_cell.angle_beta   90.00
_cell.angle_gamma   90.00
#
_symmetry.space_group_name_H-M   'P 1'
#
loop_
_entity.id
_entity.type
_entity.pdbx_description
1 polymer ?
#
loop_
_entity_poly.entity_id
_entity_poly.type
_entity_poly.pdbx_seq_one_letter_code
_entity_poly.pdbx_strand_id
1 'polypeptide(L)'
;MNKTHDVALGGIYSAVSIIFLYLACIMPTGKLAFAFVASCMPAFACAECRSRKIALVCGISSGVIAFLLLPKQGLGGVISVFFSLALCYYPSVKSLLETRLNIAWEWILKVIYFLGISFVISFISKKLGVDVFNVFLCAGAFIVYDLLLSMVIGYYVKKISPILRKH
;
A
#
# COMPACT_ATOMS: atom_id res chain seq x y z
N MET A 1 -2.17 -16.46 -20.58
CA MET A 1 -1.21 -15.87 -19.63
C MET A 1 -0.56 -16.99 -18.84
N ASN A 2 0.77 -17.04 -18.82
CA ASN A 2 1.50 -18.08 -18.09
C ASN A 2 1.48 -17.78 -16.60
N LYS A 3 0.88 -18.68 -15.80
CA LYS A 3 0.81 -18.54 -14.32
C LYS A 3 2.18 -18.29 -13.68
N THR A 4 3.24 -18.89 -14.25
CA THR A 4 4.62 -18.73 -13.80
C THR A 4 5.13 -17.29 -13.97
N HIS A 5 4.83 -16.66 -15.10
CA HIS A 5 5.19 -15.27 -15.38
C HIS A 5 4.50 -14.31 -14.42
N ASP A 6 3.22 -14.50 -14.15
CA ASP A 6 2.45 -13.66 -13.25
C ASP A 6 2.97 -13.75 -11.80
N VAL A 7 3.36 -14.96 -11.36
CA VAL A 7 3.97 -15.16 -10.04
C VAL A 7 5.34 -14.51 -9.96
N ALA A 8 6.16 -14.63 -11.01
CA ALA A 8 7.47 -13.98 -11.06
C ALA A 8 7.36 -12.45 -11.00
N LEU A 9 6.43 -11.85 -11.74
CA LEU A 9 6.13 -10.42 -11.68
C LEU A 9 5.69 -10.00 -10.27
N GLY A 10 4.79 -10.75 -9.64
CA GLY A 10 4.37 -10.51 -8.26
C GLY A 10 5.55 -10.51 -7.29
N GLY A 11 6.49 -11.44 -7.45
CA GLY A 11 7.72 -11.51 -6.66
C GLY A 11 8.61 -10.27 -6.85
N ILE A 12 8.80 -9.83 -8.09
CA ILE A 12 9.59 -8.60 -8.40
C ILE A 12 8.94 -7.37 -7.74
N TYR A 13 7.63 -7.18 -7.89
CA TYR A 13 6.95 -6.04 -7.26
C TYR A 13 7.01 -6.09 -5.74
N SER A 14 6.93 -7.28 -5.13
CA SER A 14 7.12 -7.45 -3.68
C SER A 14 8.52 -7.05 -3.24
N ALA A 15 9.55 -7.47 -3.96
CA ALA A 15 10.94 -7.12 -3.66
C ALA A 15 11.18 -5.61 -3.76
N VAL A 16 10.70 -4.98 -4.81
CA VAL A 16 10.80 -3.52 -5.00
C VAL A 16 10.05 -2.78 -3.88
N SER A 17 8.87 -3.24 -3.49
CA SER A 17 8.11 -2.69 -2.36
C SER A 17 8.93 -2.71 -1.06
N ILE A 18 9.60 -3.82 -0.76
CA ILE A 18 10.43 -3.98 0.45
C ILE A 18 11.65 -3.04 0.41
N ILE A 19 12.29 -2.87 -0.75
CA ILE A 19 13.41 -1.94 -0.91
C ILE A 19 12.96 -0.51 -0.58
N PHE A 20 11.83 -0.06 -1.13
CA PHE A 20 11.31 1.28 -0.82
C PHE A 20 10.92 1.45 0.65
N LEU A 21 10.38 0.42 1.30
CA LEU A 21 10.10 0.45 2.72
C LEU A 21 11.37 0.52 3.57
N TYR A 22 12.40 -0.21 3.18
CA TYR A 22 13.69 -0.13 3.84
C TYR A 22 14.28 1.28 3.74
N LEU A 23 14.20 1.90 2.56
CA LEU A 23 14.59 3.31 2.37
C LEU A 23 13.75 4.25 3.24
N ALA A 24 12.43 4.02 3.35
CA ALA A 24 11.56 4.78 4.23
C ALA A 24 11.98 4.71 5.72
N CYS A 25 12.57 3.60 6.15
CA CYS A 25 13.04 3.45 7.52
C CYS A 25 14.36 4.17 7.79
N ILE A 26 15.29 4.17 6.81
CA ILE A 26 16.65 4.72 6.97
C ILE A 26 16.70 6.21 6.68
N MET A 27 16.03 6.67 5.62
CA MET A 27 16.10 8.06 5.21
C MET A 27 15.50 9.00 6.27
N PRO A 28 16.16 10.10 6.64
CA PRO A 28 15.63 11.06 7.61
C PRO A 28 14.43 11.82 7.07
N THR A 29 14.41 12.09 5.76
CA THR A 29 13.37 12.85 5.06
C THR A 29 12.66 11.98 4.03
N GLY A 30 11.41 12.31 3.68
CA GLY A 30 10.68 11.62 2.61
C GLY A 30 10.12 10.25 2.97
N LYS A 31 10.12 9.86 4.24
CA LYS A 31 9.64 8.53 4.71
C LYS A 31 8.26 8.16 4.16
N LEU A 32 7.33 9.10 4.20
CA LEU A 32 5.96 8.88 3.70
C LEU A 32 5.92 8.71 2.18
N ALA A 33 6.78 9.43 1.44
CA ALA A 33 6.85 9.29 -0.02
C ALA A 33 7.36 7.90 -0.42
N PHE A 34 8.40 7.38 0.24
CA PHE A 34 8.88 6.02 0.00
C PHE A 34 7.85 4.96 0.38
N ALA A 35 7.15 5.13 1.50
CA ALA A 35 6.05 4.24 1.91
C ALA A 35 4.89 4.27 0.90
N PHE A 36 4.56 5.45 0.35
CA PHE A 36 3.59 5.60 -0.72
C PHE A 36 3.99 4.84 -1.98
N VAL A 37 5.23 5.02 -2.45
CA VAL A 37 5.73 4.29 -3.63
C VAL A 37 5.71 2.78 -3.38
N ALA A 38 6.11 2.32 -2.20
CA ALA A 38 6.04 0.91 -1.83
C ALA A 38 4.61 0.36 -1.92
N SER A 39 3.62 1.13 -1.51
CA SER A 39 2.20 0.73 -1.57
C SER A 39 1.61 0.72 -2.98
N CYS A 40 2.22 1.42 -3.95
CA CYS A 40 1.82 1.35 -5.34
C CYS A 40 2.22 0.03 -6.02
N MET A 41 3.22 -0.70 -5.50
CA MET A 41 3.72 -1.92 -6.13
C MET A 41 2.67 -3.03 -6.24
N PRO A 42 1.88 -3.38 -5.20
CA PRO A 42 0.78 -4.33 -5.33
C PRO A 42 -0.29 -3.87 -6.33
N ALA A 43 -0.52 -2.55 -6.47
CA ALA A 43 -1.45 -2.01 -7.45
C ALA A 43 -0.95 -2.21 -8.89
N PHE A 44 0.34 -2.01 -9.13
CA PHE A 44 0.95 -2.27 -10.44
C PHE A 44 0.93 -3.76 -10.78
N ALA A 45 1.20 -4.64 -9.80
CA ALA A 45 1.05 -6.09 -9.97
C ALA A 45 -0.39 -6.47 -10.36
N CYS A 46 -1.40 -5.81 -9.76
CA CYS A 46 -2.80 -6.00 -10.12
C CYS A 46 -3.08 -5.60 -11.58
N ALA A 47 -2.54 -4.46 -12.01
CA ALA A 47 -2.76 -3.91 -13.34
C ALA A 47 -2.09 -4.77 -14.44
N GLU A 48 -0.87 -5.27 -14.20
CA GLU A 48 -0.14 -6.09 -15.17
C GLU A 48 -0.70 -7.51 -15.29
N CYS A 49 -0.88 -8.18 -14.15
CA CYS A 49 -1.35 -9.56 -14.12
C CYS A 49 -2.87 -9.68 -14.32
N ARG A 50 -3.61 -8.58 -14.33
CA ARG A 50 -5.09 -8.54 -14.36
C ARG A 50 -5.73 -9.48 -13.32
N SER A 51 -5.01 -9.79 -12.25
CA SER A 51 -5.40 -10.74 -11.22
C SER A 51 -5.31 -10.12 -9.83
N ARG A 52 -6.46 -9.94 -9.18
CA ARG A 52 -6.53 -9.47 -7.79
C ARG A 52 -5.83 -10.41 -6.80
N LYS A 53 -5.82 -11.72 -7.11
CA LYS A 53 -5.16 -12.73 -6.27
C LYS A 53 -3.66 -12.48 -6.18
N ILE A 54 -3.02 -12.12 -7.30
CA ILE A 54 -1.58 -11.84 -7.34
C ILE A 54 -1.27 -10.55 -6.59
N ALA A 55 -2.10 -9.52 -6.73
CA ALA A 55 -1.95 -8.29 -5.96
C ALA A 55 -2.07 -8.53 -4.44
N LEU A 56 -3.02 -9.39 -4.02
CA LEU A 56 -3.15 -9.79 -2.62
C LEU A 56 -1.93 -10.55 -2.12
N VAL A 57 -1.45 -11.53 -2.89
CA VAL A 57 -0.23 -12.29 -2.53
C VAL A 57 0.98 -11.37 -2.46
N CYS A 58 1.16 -10.47 -3.43
CA CYS A 58 2.21 -9.46 -3.42
C CYS A 58 2.11 -8.56 -2.17
N GLY A 59 0.92 -8.08 -1.83
CA GLY A 59 0.67 -7.27 -0.64
C GLY A 59 0.98 -8.05 0.65
N ILE A 60 0.47 -9.28 0.78
CA ILE A 60 0.71 -10.13 1.95
C ILE A 60 2.20 -10.41 2.12
N SER A 61 2.88 -10.85 1.06
CA SER A 61 4.31 -11.18 1.12
C SER A 61 5.15 -9.96 1.51
N SER A 62 4.94 -8.81 0.87
CA SER A 62 5.66 -7.58 1.21
C SER A 62 5.32 -7.09 2.63
N GLY A 63 4.07 -7.20 3.07
CA GLY A 63 3.64 -6.83 4.41
C GLY A 63 4.27 -7.70 5.51
N VAL A 64 4.27 -9.03 5.33
CA VAL A 64 4.88 -9.97 6.27
C VAL A 64 6.39 -9.76 6.35
N ILE A 65 7.06 -9.66 5.21
CA ILE A 65 8.52 -9.44 5.17
C ILE A 65 8.87 -8.09 5.79
N ALA A 66 8.12 -7.02 5.49
CA ALA A 66 8.31 -5.72 6.10
C ALA A 66 8.15 -5.78 7.62
N PHE A 67 7.12 -6.47 8.11
CA PHE A 67 6.89 -6.64 9.54
C PHE A 67 8.01 -7.40 10.23
N LEU A 68 8.60 -8.41 9.60
CA LEU A 68 9.66 -9.23 10.17
C LEU A 68 11.04 -8.56 10.11
N LEU A 69 11.38 -7.94 8.98
CA LEU A 69 12.75 -7.47 8.71
C LEU A 69 13.00 -6.02 9.09
N LEU A 70 11.97 -5.16 9.04
CA LEU A 70 12.17 -3.74 9.27
C LEU A 70 12.21 -3.38 10.75
N PRO A 71 13.00 -2.34 11.13
CA PRO A 71 13.12 -1.91 12.52
C PRO A 71 11.76 -1.44 13.04
N LYS A 72 11.45 -1.82 14.29
CA LYS A 72 10.17 -1.50 14.94
C LYS A 72 10.24 -0.31 15.88
N GLN A 73 11.37 0.40 15.92
CA GLN A 73 11.57 1.55 16.81
C GLN A 73 11.39 2.87 16.08
N GLY A 74 10.85 3.87 16.79
CA GLY A 74 10.66 5.21 16.29
C GLY A 74 9.68 5.31 15.11
N LEU A 75 9.79 6.41 14.35
CA LEU A 75 8.92 6.71 13.21
C LEU A 75 9.00 5.67 12.09
N GLY A 76 10.18 5.10 11.83
CA GLY A 76 10.37 4.03 10.85
C GLY A 76 9.60 2.77 11.21
N GLY A 77 9.59 2.41 12.51
CA GLY A 77 8.81 1.29 13.01
C GLY A 77 7.30 1.49 12.85
N VAL A 78 6.81 2.67 13.17
CA VAL A 78 5.39 3.01 12.96
C VAL A 78 5.01 2.89 11.48
N ILE A 79 5.83 3.39 10.56
CA ILE A 79 5.58 3.32 9.12
C ILE A 79 5.58 1.87 8.63
N SER A 80 6.52 1.02 9.09
CA SER A 80 6.58 -0.39 8.69
C SER A 80 5.36 -1.18 9.17
N VAL A 81 4.91 -0.95 10.41
CA VAL A 81 3.68 -1.55 10.96
C VAL A 81 2.45 -1.05 10.22
N PHE A 82 2.37 0.25 9.95
CA PHE A 82 1.31 0.86 9.19
C PHE A 82 1.20 0.29 7.77
N PHE A 83 2.32 0.17 7.08
CA PHE A 83 2.36 -0.46 5.77
C PHE A 83 1.85 -1.90 5.84
N SER A 84 2.36 -2.69 6.77
CA SER A 84 2.02 -4.11 6.90
C SER A 84 0.55 -4.35 7.23
N LEU A 85 -0.09 -3.46 8.00
CA LEU A 85 -1.49 -3.61 8.42
C LEU A 85 -2.48 -2.99 7.44
N ALA A 86 -2.08 -1.94 6.73
CA ALA A 86 -3.02 -1.12 5.96
C ALA A 86 -2.67 -1.00 4.48
N LEU A 87 -1.51 -0.42 4.19
CA LEU A 87 -1.19 0.03 2.83
C LEU A 87 -0.98 -1.11 1.85
N CYS A 88 -0.45 -2.25 2.30
CA CYS A 88 -0.19 -3.40 1.43
C CYS A 88 -1.47 -4.07 0.89
N TYR A 89 -2.58 -4.01 1.64
CA TYR A 89 -3.86 -4.60 1.22
C TYR A 89 -4.77 -3.63 0.50
N TYR A 90 -4.60 -2.33 0.77
CA TYR A 90 -5.50 -1.31 0.29
C TYR A 90 -5.73 -1.30 -1.23
N PRO A 91 -4.71 -1.45 -2.11
CA PRO A 91 -4.93 -1.48 -3.55
C PRO A 91 -5.87 -2.61 -4.00
N SER A 92 -5.80 -3.77 -3.35
CA SER A 92 -6.67 -4.90 -3.64
C SER A 92 -8.10 -4.67 -3.13
N VAL A 93 -8.24 -4.12 -1.93
CA VAL A 93 -9.54 -3.72 -1.35
C VAL A 93 -10.18 -2.64 -2.22
N LYS A 94 -9.43 -1.60 -2.60
CA LYS A 94 -9.89 -0.53 -3.48
C LYS A 94 -10.43 -1.08 -4.81
N SER A 95 -9.68 -1.95 -5.48
CA SER A 95 -10.12 -2.54 -6.75
C SER A 95 -11.41 -3.36 -6.61
N LEU A 96 -11.66 -3.93 -5.45
CA LEU A 96 -12.88 -4.69 -5.16
C LEU A 96 -14.07 -3.75 -4.88
N LEU A 97 -13.86 -2.68 -4.13
CA LEU A 97 -14.88 -1.70 -3.80
C LEU A 97 -15.36 -0.97 -5.05
N GLU A 98 -14.44 -0.45 -5.86
CA GLU A 98 -14.73 0.31 -7.09
C GLU A 98 -15.44 -0.52 -8.17
N THR A 99 -15.29 -1.86 -8.16
CA THR A 99 -15.94 -2.71 -9.17
C THR A 99 -17.30 -3.26 -8.76
N ARG A 100 -17.64 -3.20 -7.47
CA ARG A 100 -18.84 -3.87 -6.96
C ARG A 100 -19.87 -2.95 -6.30
N LEU A 101 -19.49 -1.72 -5.94
CA LEU A 101 -20.31 -0.86 -5.11
C LEU A 101 -20.67 0.45 -5.82
N ASN A 102 -21.79 1.04 -5.40
CA ASN A 102 -22.17 2.40 -5.78
C ASN A 102 -21.24 3.40 -5.08
N ILE A 103 -20.98 4.55 -5.72
CA ILE A 103 -20.06 5.59 -5.26
C ILE A 103 -20.29 5.95 -3.78
N ALA A 104 -21.54 6.06 -3.32
CA ALA A 104 -21.85 6.41 -1.94
C ALA A 104 -21.36 5.32 -0.94
N TRP A 105 -21.63 4.05 -1.21
CA TRP A 105 -21.20 2.93 -0.37
C TRP A 105 -19.68 2.74 -0.39
N GLU A 106 -19.07 2.99 -1.53
CA GLU A 106 -17.60 2.96 -1.68
C GLU A 106 -16.93 3.94 -0.72
N TRP A 107 -17.38 5.22 -0.70
CA TRP A 107 -16.83 6.23 0.19
C TRP A 107 -17.06 5.91 1.68
N ILE A 108 -18.25 5.44 2.05
CA ILE A 108 -18.56 5.03 3.43
C ILE A 108 -17.60 3.93 3.89
N LEU A 109 -17.42 2.88 3.09
CA LEU A 109 -16.55 1.77 3.44
C LEU A 109 -15.07 2.17 3.50
N LYS A 110 -14.61 3.05 2.60
CA LYS A 110 -13.24 3.62 2.64
C LYS A 110 -13.01 4.39 3.94
N VAL A 111 -13.95 5.24 4.34
CA VAL A 111 -13.86 6.03 5.58
C VAL A 111 -13.82 5.11 6.80
N ILE A 112 -14.71 4.10 6.86
CA ILE A 112 -14.72 3.12 7.97
C ILE A 112 -13.40 2.36 8.04
N TYR A 113 -12.89 1.90 6.91
CA TYR A 113 -11.59 1.20 6.84
C TYR A 113 -10.45 2.07 7.38
N PHE A 114 -10.36 3.32 6.96
CA PHE A 114 -9.31 4.24 7.37
C PHE A 114 -9.42 4.68 8.83
N LEU A 115 -10.63 4.91 9.32
CA LEU A 115 -10.86 5.21 10.75
C LEU A 115 -10.44 4.03 11.64
N GLY A 116 -10.84 2.81 11.27
CA GLY A 116 -10.47 1.61 11.99
C GLY A 116 -8.94 1.41 12.04
N ILE A 117 -8.26 1.56 10.93
CA ILE A 117 -6.81 1.45 10.85
C ILE A 117 -6.13 2.58 11.63
N SER A 118 -6.60 3.83 11.51
CA SER A 118 -6.04 4.97 12.24
C SER A 118 -6.14 4.77 13.76
N PHE A 119 -7.23 4.17 14.22
CA PHE A 119 -7.40 3.83 15.64
C PHE A 119 -6.38 2.77 16.10
N VAL A 120 -6.21 1.69 15.33
CA VAL A 120 -5.23 0.64 15.63
C VAL A 120 -3.81 1.20 15.63
N ILE A 121 -3.46 2.04 14.64
CA ILE A 121 -2.13 2.65 14.55
C ILE A 121 -1.87 3.61 15.71
N SER A 122 -2.86 4.43 16.09
CA SER A 122 -2.74 5.32 17.25
C SER A 122 -2.48 4.54 18.55
N PHE A 123 -3.10 3.37 18.70
CA PHE A 123 -2.86 2.49 19.84
C PHE A 123 -1.45 1.89 19.83
N ILE A 124 -0.98 1.44 18.66
CA ILE A 124 0.35 0.85 18.50
C ILE A 124 1.44 1.92 18.64
N SER A 125 1.25 3.12 18.05
CA SER A 125 2.24 4.20 18.09
C SER A 125 2.51 4.67 19.52
N LYS A 126 1.49 4.74 20.37
CA LYS A 126 1.66 5.02 21.80
C LYS A 126 2.55 3.99 22.50
N LYS A 127 2.39 2.70 22.18
CA LYS A 127 3.24 1.64 22.73
C LYS A 127 4.68 1.72 22.22
N LEU A 128 4.90 2.29 21.02
CA LEU A 128 6.24 2.49 20.45
C LEU A 128 6.88 3.83 20.84
N GLY A 129 6.24 4.59 21.75
CA GLY A 129 6.76 5.87 22.25
C GLY A 129 6.69 7.01 21.23
N VAL A 130 5.79 6.93 20.25
CA VAL A 130 5.62 7.96 19.22
C VAL A 130 4.24 8.57 19.31
N ASP A 131 4.13 9.73 19.97
CA ASP A 131 2.86 10.42 20.20
C ASP A 131 2.40 11.33 19.03
N VAL A 132 2.86 11.07 17.81
CA VAL A 132 2.71 12.01 16.68
C VAL A 132 1.38 11.83 15.92
N PHE A 133 0.59 10.80 16.19
CA PHE A 133 -0.59 10.49 15.36
C PHE A 133 -1.91 10.94 15.97
N ASN A 134 -2.37 12.12 15.52
CA ASN A 134 -3.76 12.50 15.69
C ASN A 134 -4.62 11.74 14.67
N VAL A 135 -5.64 11.00 15.14
CA VAL A 135 -6.53 10.16 14.30
C VAL A 135 -7.16 10.95 13.16
N PHE A 136 -7.52 12.21 13.39
CA PHE A 136 -8.09 13.07 12.35
C PHE A 136 -7.09 13.45 11.26
N LEU A 137 -5.84 13.68 11.63
CA LEU A 137 -4.79 14.01 10.68
C LEU A 137 -4.43 12.79 9.81
N CYS A 138 -4.44 11.60 10.40
CA CYS A 138 -4.30 10.35 9.67
C CYS A 138 -5.45 10.12 8.69
N ALA A 139 -6.69 10.34 9.09
CA ALA A 139 -7.86 10.19 8.22
C ALA A 139 -7.78 11.15 7.02
N GLY A 140 -7.39 12.41 7.24
CA GLY A 140 -7.17 13.37 6.15
C GLY A 140 -6.06 12.94 5.18
N ALA A 141 -4.93 12.46 5.71
CA ALA A 141 -3.83 11.94 4.91
C ALA A 141 -4.25 10.74 4.04
N PHE A 142 -5.16 9.91 4.52
CA PHE A 142 -5.68 8.79 3.74
C PHE A 142 -6.53 9.20 2.55
N ILE A 143 -7.34 10.24 2.67
CA ILE A 143 -8.11 10.77 1.54
C ILE A 143 -7.16 11.22 0.44
N VAL A 144 -6.11 11.97 0.81
CA VAL A 144 -5.07 12.41 -0.13
C VAL A 144 -4.35 11.19 -0.73
N TYR A 145 -4.02 10.19 0.08
CA TYR A 145 -3.41 8.94 -0.36
C TYR A 145 -4.29 8.21 -1.40
N ASP A 146 -5.61 8.08 -1.17
CA ASP A 146 -6.52 7.40 -2.10
C ASP A 146 -6.60 8.12 -3.44
N LEU A 147 -6.66 9.46 -3.44
CA LEU A 147 -6.67 10.27 -4.65
C LEU A 147 -5.36 10.12 -5.43
N LEU A 148 -4.21 10.24 -4.74
CA LEU A 148 -2.90 10.06 -5.37
C LEU A 148 -2.73 8.66 -5.95
N LEU A 149 -3.16 7.63 -5.24
CA LEU A 149 -3.11 6.24 -5.71
C LEU A 149 -3.95 6.06 -6.98
N SER A 150 -5.15 6.65 -7.04
CA SER A 150 -6.00 6.62 -8.24
C SER A 150 -5.33 7.30 -9.43
N MET A 151 -4.70 8.45 -9.22
CA MET A 151 -3.99 9.19 -10.28
C MET A 151 -2.79 8.39 -10.80
N VAL A 152 -2.00 7.81 -9.89
CA VAL A 152 -0.80 7.03 -10.25
C VAL A 152 -1.18 5.76 -11.00
N ILE A 153 -2.20 5.02 -10.54
CA ILE A 153 -2.69 3.83 -11.24
C ILE A 153 -3.24 4.20 -12.61
N GLY A 154 -4.03 5.27 -12.70
CA GLY A 154 -4.57 5.76 -13.97
C GLY A 154 -3.49 6.13 -14.98
N TYR A 155 -2.43 6.82 -14.53
CA TYR A 155 -1.27 7.14 -15.35
C TYR A 155 -0.50 5.89 -15.79
N TYR A 156 -0.25 4.97 -14.84
CA TYR A 156 0.45 3.71 -15.10
C TYR A 156 -0.29 2.88 -16.18
N VAL A 157 -1.57 2.66 -16.02
CA VAL A 157 -2.38 1.86 -16.95
C VAL A 157 -2.46 2.51 -18.34
N LYS A 158 -2.56 3.84 -18.43
CA LYS A 158 -2.67 4.55 -19.70
C LYS A 158 -1.34 4.65 -20.46
N LYS A 159 -0.24 4.84 -19.76
CA LYS A 159 1.03 5.23 -20.39
C LYS A 159 2.12 4.17 -20.29
N ILE A 160 2.24 3.45 -19.20
CA ILE A 160 3.35 2.52 -18.92
C ILE A 160 2.98 1.08 -19.30
N SER A 161 1.81 0.59 -18.89
CA SER A 161 1.38 -0.79 -19.15
C SER A 161 1.35 -1.15 -20.65
N PRO A 162 0.93 -0.26 -21.59
CA PRO A 162 0.98 -0.59 -23.02
C PRO A 162 2.40 -0.76 -23.57
N ILE A 163 3.38 -0.06 -22.97
CA ILE A 163 4.79 -0.14 -23.39
C ILE A 163 5.40 -1.48 -22.95
N LEU A 164 5.12 -1.88 -21.70
CA LEU A 164 5.64 -3.13 -21.13
C LEU A 164 5.05 -4.38 -21.81
N ARG A 165 3.83 -4.28 -22.33
CA ARG A 165 3.16 -5.41 -23.04
C ARG A 165 3.57 -5.58 -24.49
N LYS A 166 4.31 -4.64 -25.06
CA LYS A 166 4.80 -4.74 -26.44
C LYS A 166 6.09 -5.58 -26.57
N HIS A 167 6.70 -5.92 -25.47
CA HIS A 167 7.87 -6.79 -25.36
C HIS A 167 7.49 -8.10 -24.66
#